data_4ef4bbb252e37cfba38da76d3ef48ca6
#
_entry.id   4ef4bbb252e37cfba38da76d3ef48ca6
#
_cell.length_a   1.000
_cell.length_b   1.000
_cell.length_c   1.000
_cell.angle_alpha   90.00
_cell.angle_beta   90.00
_cell.angle_gamma   90.00
#
_symmetry.space_group_name_H-M   'P 1'
#
loop_
_entity.id
_entity.type
_entity.pdbx_description
1 polymer ?
#
loop_
_entity_poly.entity_id
_entity_poly.type
_entity_poly.pdbx_seq_one_letter_code
_entity_poly.pdbx_strand_id
1 'polypeptide(L)'
;MATNRAPRAYATPEEAFWARHEPEPMSGCWIWFGAWNDKGCGYLAVKGRIVPAHRYAYTRLRGVIPSGLDLDHLCRNHACVNPAHLEAVTRRENGLRVK
;
A
#
# COMPACT_ATOMS: atom_id res chain seq x y z
N MET A 1 -3.76 19.17 24.25
CA MET A 1 -3.73 18.90 23.84
C MET A 1 -3.86 18.42 23.30
N ALA A 2 -3.93 18.08 23.06
CA ALA A 2 -3.96 17.65 22.42
C ALA A 2 -4.16 17.13 21.89
N THR A 3 -4.13 16.86 21.76
CA THR A 3 -4.34 16.27 21.30
C THR A 3 -4.49 15.77 20.60
N ASN A 4 -4.40 15.47 20.44
CA ASN A 4 -4.48 14.87 19.72
C ASN A 4 -5.01 14.28 19.09
N ARG A 5 -5.31 14.33 18.83
CA ARG A 5 -5.87 13.83 18.29
C ARG A 5 -5.74 13.58 17.31
N ALA A 6 -5.75 13.24 17.25
CA ALA A 6 -5.59 12.68 16.27
C ALA A 6 -5.83 13.13 15.09
N PRO A 7 -5.23 13.08 14.50
CA PRO A 7 -5.30 13.58 13.35
C PRO A 7 -6.05 12.96 12.49
N ARG A 8 -6.89 12.62 12.83
CA ARG A 8 -7.63 12.18 12.08
C ARG A 8 -7.61 12.84 10.88
N ALA A 9 -7.15 13.84 10.76
CA ALA A 9 -7.46 14.49 9.64
C ALA A 9 -6.25 14.79 8.89
N TYR A 10 -5.80 14.03 8.09
CA TYR A 10 -4.86 14.43 7.10
C TYR A 10 -5.61 15.18 6.00
N ALA A 11 -5.03 16.22 5.48
CA ALA A 11 -5.68 17.03 4.48
C ALA A 11 -5.87 16.28 3.17
N THR A 12 -4.97 15.37 2.85
CA THR A 12 -5.04 14.62 1.60
C THR A 12 -4.68 13.17 1.84
N PRO A 13 -5.15 12.28 0.96
CA PRO A 13 -4.72 10.89 1.05
C PRO A 13 -3.22 10.71 0.95
N GLU A 14 -2.56 11.59 0.18
CA GLU A 14 -1.12 11.52 0.04
C GLU A 14 -0.44 11.77 1.37
N GLU A 15 -0.88 12.77 2.10
CA GLU A 15 -0.33 13.03 3.43
C GLU A 15 -0.52 11.83 4.35
N ALA A 16 -1.71 11.24 4.30
CA ALA A 16 -1.99 10.08 5.14
C ALA A 16 -1.08 8.92 4.78
N PHE A 17 -0.85 8.72 3.48
CA PHE A 17 0.01 7.63 3.03
C PHE A 17 1.44 7.82 3.54
N TRP A 18 2.00 9.02 3.34
CA TRP A 18 3.38 9.25 3.71
C TRP A 18 3.58 9.22 5.23
N ALA A 19 2.55 9.55 5.99
CA ALA A 19 2.65 9.52 7.44
C ALA A 19 2.53 8.13 8.03
N ARG A 20 2.12 7.14 7.24
CA ARG A 20 1.77 5.84 7.79
C ARG A 20 2.60 4.69 7.24
N HIS A 21 3.78 4.98 6.77
CA HIS A 21 4.71 3.91 6.43
C HIS A 21 6.11 4.34 6.78
N GLU A 22 7.00 3.37 6.91
CA GLU A 22 8.36 3.63 7.27
C GLU A 22 9.29 2.77 6.46
N PRO A 23 10.38 3.32 5.93
CA PRO A 23 11.33 2.50 5.18
C PRO A 23 12.08 1.58 6.13
N GLU A 24 12.30 0.37 5.69
CA GLU A 24 13.10 -0.58 6.43
C GLU A 24 14.43 -0.73 5.70
N PRO A 25 15.55 -0.30 6.30
CA PRO A 25 16.81 -0.16 5.56
C PRO A 25 17.39 -1.46 5.02
N MET A 26 17.18 -2.55 5.71
CA MET A 26 17.82 -3.80 5.29
C MET A 26 17.17 -4.40 4.06
N SER A 27 15.86 -4.31 3.96
CA SER A 27 15.13 -4.90 2.85
C SER A 27 14.73 -3.90 1.79
N GLY A 28 14.70 -2.63 2.14
CA GLY A 28 14.15 -1.61 1.26
C GLY A 28 12.63 -1.57 1.28
N CYS A 29 11.98 -2.39 2.08
CA CYS A 29 10.53 -2.36 2.18
C CYS A 29 10.07 -1.07 2.84
N TRP A 30 8.89 -0.61 2.42
CA TRP A 30 8.22 0.50 3.10
C TRP A 30 7.10 -0.14 3.89
N ILE A 31 7.26 -0.22 5.20
CA ILE A 31 6.34 -0.97 6.04
C ILE A 31 5.14 -0.11 6.40
N TRP A 32 3.96 -0.56 6.02
CA TRP A 32 2.72 0.15 6.30
C TRP A 32 2.29 -0.10 7.74
N PHE A 33 1.99 0.96 8.45
CA PHE A 33 1.48 0.81 9.82
C PHE A 33 0.17 1.57 10.03
N GLY A 34 -0.54 1.88 8.95
CA GLY A 34 -1.87 2.45 9.06
C GLY A 34 -2.91 1.37 9.31
N ALA A 35 -4.12 1.58 8.82
CA ALA A 35 -5.20 0.64 9.03
C ALA A 35 -5.00 -0.65 8.23
N TRP A 36 -5.50 -1.75 8.77
CA TRP A 36 -5.42 -3.07 8.15
C TRP A 36 -6.80 -3.70 8.13
N ASN A 37 -7.09 -4.46 7.09
CA ASN A 37 -8.34 -5.21 7.08
C ASN A 37 -8.11 -6.59 7.67
N ASP A 38 -9.17 -7.39 7.75
CA ASP A 38 -9.06 -8.69 8.40
C ASP A 38 -8.32 -9.73 7.55
N LYS A 39 -7.96 -9.38 6.33
CA LYS A 39 -7.16 -10.27 5.49
C LYS A 39 -5.69 -9.90 5.52
N GLY A 40 -5.31 -8.98 6.38
CA GLY A 40 -3.91 -8.60 6.50
C GLY A 40 -3.44 -7.62 5.45
N CYS A 41 -4.34 -6.90 4.81
CA CYS A 41 -3.96 -5.90 3.82
C CYS A 41 -4.10 -4.51 4.40
N GLY A 42 -3.06 -3.69 4.22
CA GLY A 42 -3.12 -2.30 4.63
C GLY A 42 -4.00 -1.50 3.68
N TYR A 43 -4.69 -0.51 4.22
CA TYR A 43 -5.54 0.33 3.37
C TYR A 43 -5.59 1.76 3.90
N LEU A 44 -6.08 2.65 3.05
CA LEU A 44 -6.36 4.01 3.46
C LEU A 44 -7.61 4.48 2.75
N ALA A 45 -8.20 5.56 3.28
CA ALA A 45 -9.40 6.11 2.68
C ALA A 45 -9.01 7.17 1.67
N VAL A 46 -9.60 7.09 0.48
CA VAL A 46 -9.38 8.07 -0.57
C VAL A 46 -10.74 8.51 -1.06
N LYS A 47 -11.09 9.74 -0.76
CA LYS A 47 -12.37 10.32 -1.19
C LYS A 47 -13.55 9.44 -0.80
N GLY A 48 -13.56 8.98 0.43
CA GLY A 48 -14.65 8.17 0.93
C GLY A 48 -14.60 6.71 0.56
N ARG A 49 -13.56 6.27 -0.14
CA ARG A 49 -13.42 4.88 -0.54
C ARG A 49 -12.22 4.25 0.13
N ILE A 50 -12.30 2.96 0.37
CA ILE A 50 -11.19 2.20 0.94
C ILE A 50 -10.32 1.73 -0.21
N VAL A 51 -9.05 2.08 -0.17
CA VAL A 51 -8.10 1.73 -1.22
C VAL A 51 -6.93 0.98 -0.59
N PRO A 52 -6.53 -0.17 -1.14
CA PRO A 52 -5.35 -0.84 -0.61
C PRO A 52 -4.12 0.07 -0.69
N ALA A 53 -3.35 0.11 0.38
CA ALA A 53 -2.23 1.04 0.47
C ALA A 53 -1.18 0.78 -0.61
N HIS A 54 -0.89 -0.49 -0.91
CA HIS A 54 0.10 -0.80 -1.93
C HIS A 54 -0.37 -0.40 -3.33
N ARG A 55 -1.67 -0.51 -3.60
CA ARG A 55 -2.18 -0.06 -4.90
C ARG A 55 -2.12 1.45 -4.99
N TYR A 56 -2.41 2.14 -3.89
CA TYR A 56 -2.30 3.59 -3.87
C TYR A 56 -0.87 4.03 -4.17
N ALA A 57 0.10 3.39 -3.52
CA ALA A 57 1.52 3.71 -3.73
C ALA A 57 1.93 3.49 -5.18
N TYR A 58 1.53 2.36 -5.74
CA TYR A 58 1.90 2.03 -7.11
C TYR A 58 1.33 3.06 -8.09
N THR A 59 0.03 3.37 -7.97
CA THR A 59 -0.59 4.29 -8.91
C THR A 59 -0.04 5.70 -8.78
N ARG A 60 0.32 6.12 -7.57
CA ARG A 60 0.85 7.46 -7.39
C ARG A 60 2.28 7.59 -7.89
N LEU A 61 3.08 6.56 -7.74
CA LEU A 61 4.51 6.67 -7.99
C LEU A 61 4.97 5.95 -9.26
N ARG A 62 4.20 5.02 -9.76
CA ARG A 62 4.59 4.30 -10.97
C ARG A 62 3.58 4.44 -12.10
N GLY A 63 2.32 4.66 -11.78
CA GLY A 63 1.33 4.87 -12.82
C GLY A 63 0.15 3.92 -12.70
N VAL A 64 -0.75 4.03 -13.66
CA VAL A 64 -2.00 3.28 -13.63
C VAL A 64 -1.74 1.78 -13.70
N ILE A 65 -2.46 1.03 -12.88
CA ILE A 65 -2.43 -0.42 -12.95
C ILE A 65 -3.40 -0.82 -14.05
N PRO A 66 -2.93 -1.51 -15.10
CA PRO A 66 -3.83 -1.89 -16.17
C PRO A 66 -4.98 -2.75 -15.67
N SER A 67 -6.13 -2.58 -16.30
CA SER A 67 -7.32 -3.31 -15.90
C SER A 67 -7.08 -4.82 -15.99
N GLY A 68 -7.54 -5.54 -14.99
CA GLY A 68 -7.40 -6.99 -14.99
C GLY A 68 -6.10 -7.50 -14.41
N LEU A 69 -5.21 -6.60 -14.00
CA LEU A 69 -3.96 -7.03 -13.39
C LEU A 69 -4.00 -6.87 -11.88
N ASP A 70 -3.29 -7.76 -11.21
CA ASP A 70 -3.10 -7.68 -9.76
C ASP A 70 -1.69 -7.18 -9.48
N LEU A 71 -1.45 -6.72 -8.27
CA LEU A 71 -0.09 -6.37 -7.84
C LEU A 71 0.47 -7.52 -7.03
N ASP A 72 1.66 -7.95 -7.40
CA ASP A 72 2.38 -9.00 -6.68
C ASP A 72 3.49 -8.37 -5.86
N HIS A 73 3.65 -8.80 -4.61
CA HIS A 73 4.73 -8.33 -3.75
C HIS A 73 5.97 -9.18 -4.04
N LEU A 74 6.90 -8.61 -4.78
CA LEU A 74 8.12 -9.34 -5.12
C LEU A 74 8.94 -9.67 -3.88
N CYS A 75 8.85 -8.81 -2.87
CA CYS A 75 9.57 -9.03 -1.60
C CYS A 75 8.87 -10.01 -0.67
N ARG A 76 7.69 -10.46 -1.04
CA ARG A 76 6.87 -11.40 -0.24
C ARG A 76 6.46 -10.83 1.11
N ASN A 77 6.56 -9.54 1.32
CA ASN A 77 6.13 -8.90 2.55
C ASN A 77 4.87 -8.11 2.27
N HIS A 78 3.73 -8.61 2.74
CA HIS A 78 2.44 -7.98 2.45
C HIS A 78 2.29 -6.63 3.13
N ALA A 79 3.12 -6.32 4.11
CA ALA A 79 3.11 -5.00 4.72
C ALA A 79 3.85 -3.96 3.90
N CYS A 80 4.56 -4.38 2.86
CA CYS A 80 5.38 -3.47 2.08
C CYS A 80 4.53 -2.72 1.08
N VAL A 81 4.68 -1.39 1.06
CA VAL A 81 3.99 -0.56 0.07
C VAL A 81 4.97 0.14 -0.87
N ASN A 82 6.21 -0.32 -0.91
CA ASN A 82 7.21 0.25 -1.80
C ASN A 82 6.90 -0.16 -3.24
N PRO A 83 6.60 0.80 -4.14
CA PRO A 83 6.23 0.43 -5.51
C PRO A 83 7.33 -0.31 -6.24
N ALA A 84 8.59 -0.12 -5.86
CA ALA A 84 9.70 -0.84 -6.50
C ALA A 84 9.66 -2.34 -6.19
N HIS A 85 8.93 -2.73 -5.14
CA HIS A 85 8.79 -4.13 -4.75
C HIS A 85 7.49 -4.74 -5.27
N LEU A 86 6.78 -4.04 -6.14
CA LEU A 86 5.49 -4.48 -6.63
C LEU A 86 5.54 -4.65 -8.15
N GLU A 87 4.82 -5.62 -8.64
CA GLU A 87 4.74 -5.84 -10.07
C GLU A 87 3.29 -6.12 -10.47
N ALA A 88 2.85 -5.47 -11.54
CA ALA A 88 1.50 -5.70 -12.04
C ALA A 88 1.54 -6.95 -12.91
N VAL A 89 0.75 -7.95 -12.56
CA VAL A 89 0.74 -9.24 -13.25
C VAL A 89 -0.69 -9.70 -13.45
N THR A 90 -0.89 -10.62 -14.38
CA THR A 90 -2.21 -11.20 -14.52
C THR A 90 -2.52 -12.04 -13.30
N ARG A 91 -3.83 -12.25 -13.06
CA ARG A 91 -4.23 -13.09 -11.95
C ARG A 91 -3.65 -14.49 -12.08
N ARG A 92 -3.60 -14.98 -13.32
CA ARG A 92 -3.03 -16.30 -13.57
C ARG A 92 -1.55 -16.34 -13.22
N GLU A 93 -0.79 -15.32 -13.67
CA GLU A 93 0.61 -15.24 -13.33
C GLU A 93 0.84 -15.19 -11.84
N ASN A 94 0.04 -14.38 -11.17
CA ASN A 94 0.16 -14.24 -9.72
C ASN A 94 -0.09 -15.57 -9.03
N GLY A 95 -1.07 -16.32 -9.49
CA GLY A 95 -1.34 -17.65 -8.96
C GLY A 95 -0.19 -18.63 -9.18
N LEU A 96 0.47 -18.53 -10.33
CA LEU A 96 1.60 -19.42 -10.61
C LEU A 96 2.83 -19.10 -9.77
N ARG A 97 2.88 -17.91 -9.19
CA ARG A 97 3.99 -17.52 -8.33
C ARG A 97 3.75 -17.88 -6.88
N VAL A 98 2.72 -18.60 -6.62
CA VAL A 98 2.42 -18.95 -5.27
C VAL A 98 3.52 -19.74 -4.67
N LYS A 99 3.78 -19.48 -3.47
CA LYS A 99 4.94 -19.95 -2.79
C LYS A 99 4.62 -20.84 -1.65
#